data_cb668fa94f3f7613e4ecafd1a24899bb
#
_entry.id   cb668fa94f3f7613e4ecafd1a24899bb
#
_cell.length_a   1.000
_cell.length_b   1.000
_cell.length_c   1.000
_cell.angle_alpha   90.00
_cell.angle_beta   90.00
_cell.angle_gamma   90.00
#
_symmetry.space_group_name_H-M   'P 1'
#
loop_
_entity.id
_entity.type
_entity.pdbx_description
1 polymer ?
#
loop_
_entity_poly.entity_id
_entity_poly.type
_entity_poly.pdbx_seq_one_letter_code
_entity_poly.pdbx_strand_id
1 'polypeptide(L)'
;MAPIALADISSSPASHEHLSNTDVASYKAYDHVHWYVGNAKQAAAFFITRMGFEKVAYKGLETGSRIIASHVVRNGAVTFVLTSPLRGLKDLEQYTLDDQQLLKEIHSYLEAHGDAVKGNKILSDSRSSQPGLRADTSCR
;
A
#
# COMPACT_ATOMS: atom_id res chain seq x y z
N MET A 1 37.63 -24.05 -32.28
CA MET A 1 36.34 -23.69 -31.69
C MET A 1 36.08 -24.62 -30.51
N ALA A 2 36.24 -24.14 -29.31
CA ALA A 2 35.99 -24.90 -28.08
C ALA A 2 34.57 -24.64 -27.58
N PRO A 3 33.83 -25.62 -27.09
CA PRO A 3 32.48 -25.43 -26.58
C PRO A 3 32.51 -24.74 -25.21
N ILE A 4 31.66 -23.72 -25.06
CA ILE A 4 31.45 -23.00 -23.80
C ILE A 4 30.67 -23.94 -22.84
N ALA A 5 31.29 -24.27 -21.74
CA ALA A 5 30.64 -25.04 -20.67
C ALA A 5 29.55 -24.20 -19.99
N LEU A 6 28.32 -24.70 -19.99
CA LEU A 6 27.23 -24.15 -19.23
C LEU A 6 27.53 -24.39 -17.74
N ALA A 7 27.76 -23.32 -16.98
CA ALA A 7 27.88 -23.41 -15.53
C ALA A 7 26.52 -23.72 -14.90
N ASP A 8 26.47 -24.80 -14.15
CA ASP A 8 25.32 -25.19 -13.32
C ASP A 8 24.97 -24.07 -12.35
N ILE A 9 23.80 -23.48 -12.55
CA ILE A 9 23.18 -22.63 -11.55
C ILE A 9 22.42 -23.56 -10.58
N SER A 10 23.16 -24.07 -9.61
CA SER A 10 22.59 -24.74 -8.44
C SER A 10 21.92 -23.66 -7.59
N SER A 11 20.66 -23.35 -7.88
CA SER A 11 19.81 -22.56 -7.00
C SER A 11 19.44 -23.40 -5.80
N SER A 12 20.03 -23.09 -4.67
CA SER A 12 19.58 -23.53 -3.34
C SER A 12 18.09 -23.22 -3.19
N PRO A 13 17.24 -24.19 -2.81
CA PRO A 13 15.84 -23.89 -2.55
C PRO A 13 15.78 -23.00 -1.31
N ALA A 14 15.26 -21.76 -1.48
CA ALA A 14 14.85 -20.94 -0.37
C ALA A 14 13.90 -21.81 0.49
N SER A 15 14.25 -21.99 1.75
CA SER A 15 13.42 -22.66 2.74
C SER A 15 12.11 -21.89 2.86
N HIS A 16 11.06 -22.34 2.17
CA HIS A 16 9.71 -21.91 2.43
C HIS A 16 9.38 -22.37 3.85
N GLU A 17 9.36 -21.44 4.79
CA GLU A 17 8.78 -21.71 6.10
C GLU A 17 7.36 -22.22 5.88
N HIS A 18 7.14 -23.47 6.24
CA HIS A 18 5.85 -24.12 6.17
C HIS A 18 4.95 -23.47 7.24
N LEU A 19 4.18 -22.45 6.84
CA LEU A 19 3.14 -21.88 7.69
C LEU A 19 2.25 -23.02 8.19
N SER A 20 2.11 -23.15 9.50
CA SER A 20 1.27 -24.18 10.09
C SER A 20 -0.16 -24.03 9.56
N ASN A 21 -0.84 -25.13 9.31
CA ASN A 21 -2.18 -25.15 8.72
C ASN A 21 -3.22 -24.40 9.58
N THR A 22 -2.91 -24.14 10.85
CA THR A 22 -3.71 -23.32 11.78
C THR A 22 -3.61 -21.82 11.49
N ASP A 23 -2.49 -21.34 10.96
CA ASP A 23 -2.31 -19.90 10.67
C ASP A 23 -3.03 -19.50 9.39
N VAL A 24 -3.09 -20.39 8.40
CA VAL A 24 -3.78 -20.15 7.13
C VAL A 24 -5.30 -20.10 7.31
N ALA A 25 -5.86 -20.85 8.25
CA ALA A 25 -7.30 -20.90 8.51
C ALA A 25 -7.86 -19.62 9.16
N SER A 26 -6.99 -18.73 9.68
CA SER A 26 -7.41 -17.46 10.31
C SER A 26 -7.63 -16.32 9.32
N TYR A 27 -7.13 -16.44 8.08
CA TYR A 27 -7.26 -15.40 7.05
C TYR A 27 -8.57 -15.57 6.27
N LYS A 28 -9.41 -14.53 6.26
CA LYS A 28 -10.71 -14.55 5.57
C LYS A 28 -10.67 -13.93 4.18
N ALA A 29 -10.08 -12.76 4.07
CA ALA A 29 -10.06 -11.99 2.82
C ALA A 29 -9.05 -10.85 2.90
N TYR A 30 -8.78 -10.25 1.75
CA TYR A 30 -8.15 -8.93 1.70
C TYR A 30 -9.19 -7.86 2.03
N ASP A 31 -8.84 -6.94 2.95
CA ASP A 31 -9.66 -5.76 3.24
C ASP A 31 -9.43 -4.71 2.14
N HIS A 32 -8.18 -4.30 1.96
CA HIS A 32 -7.80 -3.38 0.90
C HIS A 32 -6.32 -3.50 0.53
N VAL A 33 -6.00 -3.00 -0.65
CA VAL A 33 -4.62 -2.81 -1.13
C VAL A 33 -4.32 -1.32 -1.15
N HIS A 34 -3.26 -0.90 -0.47
CA HIS A 34 -2.83 0.48 -0.39
C HIS A 34 -1.71 0.75 -1.39
N TRP A 35 -1.91 1.78 -2.21
CA TRP A 35 -0.96 2.22 -3.23
C TRP A 35 -0.43 3.61 -2.89
N TYR A 36 0.87 3.81 -3.06
CA TYR A 36 1.44 5.13 -3.21
C TYR A 36 1.58 5.43 -4.69
N VAL A 37 1.00 6.56 -5.11
CA VAL A 37 0.95 6.99 -6.52
C VAL A 37 1.31 8.47 -6.62
N GLY A 38 1.85 8.89 -7.75
CA GLY A 38 2.20 10.27 -7.99
C GLY A 38 0.98 11.21 -8.03
N ASN A 39 -0.16 10.70 -8.52
CA ASN A 39 -1.43 11.44 -8.55
C ASN A 39 -2.61 10.52 -8.28
N ALA A 40 -3.12 10.54 -7.06
CA ALA A 40 -4.23 9.68 -6.63
C ALA A 40 -5.54 9.94 -7.38
N LYS A 41 -5.80 11.21 -7.80
CA LYS A 41 -7.01 11.56 -8.58
C LYS A 41 -6.97 10.94 -9.97
N GLN A 42 -5.83 11.02 -10.66
CA GLN A 42 -5.67 10.43 -11.99
C GLN A 42 -5.71 8.90 -11.94
N ALA A 43 -5.03 8.30 -10.97
CA ALA A 43 -5.07 6.86 -10.76
C ALA A 43 -6.49 6.37 -10.49
N ALA A 44 -7.23 7.02 -9.59
CA ALA A 44 -8.62 6.70 -9.31
C ALA A 44 -9.51 6.83 -10.56
N ALA A 45 -9.35 7.91 -11.33
CA ALA A 45 -10.09 8.11 -12.57
C ALA A 45 -9.83 6.99 -13.58
N PHE A 46 -8.59 6.51 -13.70
CA PHE A 46 -8.25 5.37 -14.55
C PHE A 46 -8.99 4.10 -14.12
N PHE A 47 -8.94 3.73 -12.85
CA PHE A 47 -9.65 2.55 -12.34
C PHE A 47 -11.16 2.66 -12.53
N ILE A 48 -11.74 3.84 -12.31
CA ILE A 48 -13.17 4.06 -12.47
C ILE A 48 -13.58 3.95 -13.95
N THR A 49 -12.88 4.67 -14.84
CA THR A 49 -13.32 4.80 -16.23
C THR A 49 -12.94 3.60 -17.12
N ARG A 50 -11.86 2.90 -16.78
CA ARG A 50 -11.31 1.81 -17.60
C ARG A 50 -11.52 0.42 -17.01
N MET A 51 -11.61 0.31 -15.69
CA MET A 51 -11.68 -0.99 -15.02
C MET A 51 -12.97 -1.21 -14.22
N GLY A 52 -13.95 -0.28 -14.35
CA GLY A 52 -15.27 -0.45 -13.76
C GLY A 52 -15.30 -0.37 -12.23
N PHE A 53 -14.33 0.31 -11.63
CA PHE A 53 -14.35 0.60 -10.20
C PHE A 53 -15.33 1.73 -9.89
N GLU A 54 -15.86 1.74 -8.68
CA GLU A 54 -16.70 2.80 -8.14
C GLU A 54 -15.94 3.60 -7.09
N LYS A 55 -16.20 4.92 -7.01
CA LYS A 55 -15.64 5.77 -5.96
C LYS A 55 -16.36 5.50 -4.65
N VAL A 56 -15.62 5.15 -3.61
CA VAL A 56 -16.15 4.85 -2.27
C VAL A 56 -15.93 6.01 -1.31
N ALA A 57 -14.69 6.54 -1.25
CA ALA A 57 -14.33 7.57 -0.30
C ALA A 57 -13.23 8.48 -0.85
N TYR A 58 -13.06 9.63 -0.20
CA TYR A 58 -12.05 10.62 -0.52
C TYR A 58 -11.55 11.31 0.75
N LYS A 59 -10.25 11.54 0.81
CA LYS A 59 -9.58 12.38 1.79
C LYS A 59 -8.64 13.34 1.06
N GLY A 60 -8.72 14.63 1.32
CA GLY A 60 -7.89 15.64 0.66
C GLY A 60 -8.12 17.02 1.24
N LEU A 61 -7.81 18.06 0.47
CA LEU A 61 -7.90 19.44 0.94
C LEU A 61 -9.29 19.79 1.47
N GLU A 62 -10.36 19.35 0.81
CA GLU A 62 -11.75 19.64 1.20
C GLU A 62 -12.14 18.94 2.51
N THR A 63 -11.44 17.86 2.87
CA THR A 63 -11.66 17.09 4.11
C THR A 63 -10.64 17.41 5.20
N GLY A 64 -9.85 18.49 5.00
CA GLY A 64 -8.87 18.96 5.98
C GLY A 64 -7.48 18.33 5.90
N SER A 65 -7.23 17.41 4.97
CA SER A 65 -5.89 16.86 4.75
C SER A 65 -5.06 17.80 3.88
N ARG A 66 -3.99 18.35 4.44
CA ARG A 66 -3.14 19.34 3.75
C ARG A 66 -1.92 18.74 3.06
N ILE A 67 -1.55 17.54 3.41
CA ILE A 67 -0.29 16.91 2.99
C ILE A 67 -0.47 15.76 2.00
N ILE A 68 -1.58 15.03 2.10
CA ILE A 68 -1.90 13.89 1.23
C ILE A 68 -3.31 13.98 0.67
N ALA A 69 -3.51 13.39 -0.50
CA ALA A 69 -4.82 13.04 -1.04
C ALA A 69 -4.94 11.53 -1.14
N SER A 70 -6.06 10.98 -0.69
CA SER A 70 -6.38 9.56 -0.81
C SER A 70 -7.73 9.38 -1.47
N HIS A 71 -7.80 8.50 -2.46
CA HIS A 71 -9.03 8.06 -3.10
C HIS A 71 -9.23 6.58 -2.84
N VAL A 72 -10.42 6.21 -2.41
CA VAL A 72 -10.79 4.80 -2.23
C VAL A 72 -11.73 4.42 -3.35
N VAL A 73 -11.36 3.39 -4.10
CA VAL A 73 -12.15 2.84 -5.18
C VAL A 73 -12.38 1.34 -4.96
N ARG A 74 -13.53 0.83 -5.41
CA ARG A 74 -13.93 -0.57 -5.20
C ARG A 74 -14.52 -1.15 -6.47
N ASN A 75 -14.22 -2.43 -6.72
CA ASN A 75 -14.92 -3.26 -7.69
C ASN A 75 -15.19 -4.63 -7.07
N GLY A 76 -16.45 -4.95 -6.80
CA GLY A 76 -16.83 -6.16 -6.07
C GLY A 76 -16.15 -6.24 -4.68
N ALA A 77 -15.37 -7.29 -4.46
CA ALA A 77 -14.62 -7.50 -3.21
C ALA A 77 -13.25 -6.80 -3.18
N VAL A 78 -12.81 -6.21 -4.29
CA VAL A 78 -11.49 -5.58 -4.40
C VAL A 78 -11.61 -4.10 -4.05
N THR A 79 -10.86 -3.66 -3.05
CA THR A 79 -10.79 -2.26 -2.63
C THR A 79 -9.35 -1.76 -2.76
N PHE A 80 -9.16 -0.63 -3.44
CA PHE A 80 -7.90 0.08 -3.53
C PHE A 80 -7.96 1.41 -2.80
N VAL A 81 -6.93 1.68 -2.02
CA VAL A 81 -6.66 2.98 -1.41
C VAL A 81 -5.47 3.60 -2.14
N LEU A 82 -5.72 4.65 -2.90
CA LEU A 82 -4.73 5.33 -3.72
C LEU A 82 -4.34 6.63 -3.02
N THR A 83 -3.10 6.74 -2.57
CA THR A 83 -2.61 7.90 -1.81
C THR A 83 -1.48 8.58 -2.57
N SER A 84 -1.57 9.89 -2.71
CA SER A 84 -0.52 10.74 -3.28
C SER A 84 -0.16 11.89 -2.36
N PRO A 85 1.08 12.38 -2.40
CA PRO A 85 1.46 13.59 -1.70
C PRO A 85 0.83 14.80 -2.40
N LEU A 86 0.37 15.78 -1.62
CA LEU A 86 -0.12 17.08 -2.09
C LEU A 86 0.97 18.14 -2.05
N ARG A 87 2.06 17.86 -1.35
CA ARG A 87 3.17 18.78 -1.10
C ARG A 87 4.50 18.13 -1.43
N GLY A 88 5.44 18.95 -1.89
CA GLY A 88 6.83 18.55 -2.03
C GLY A 88 7.56 18.54 -0.69
N LEU A 89 8.85 18.19 -0.72
CA LEU A 89 9.73 18.18 0.45
C LEU A 89 10.29 19.58 0.82
N LYS A 90 9.80 20.63 0.19
CA LYS A 90 10.17 22.01 0.52
C LYS A 90 9.31 22.53 1.67
N ASP A 91 9.90 23.36 2.52
CA ASP A 91 9.19 24.05 3.61
C ASP A 91 8.48 23.09 4.60
N LEU A 92 9.12 21.96 4.89
CA LEU A 92 8.59 20.95 5.81
C LEU A 92 8.40 21.47 7.24
N GLU A 93 9.13 22.51 7.63
CA GLU A 93 9.12 23.08 8.99
C GLU A 93 7.74 23.58 9.44
N GLN A 94 6.87 23.89 8.48
CA GLN A 94 5.49 24.34 8.75
C GLN A 94 4.52 23.20 9.10
N TYR A 95 4.96 21.94 9.00
CA TYR A 95 4.14 20.74 9.25
C TYR A 95 4.57 20.05 10.54
N THR A 96 3.67 19.25 11.10
CA THR A 96 3.98 18.42 12.26
C THR A 96 5.08 17.40 11.93
N LEU A 97 5.79 16.90 12.95
CA LEU A 97 6.86 15.91 12.73
C LEU A 97 6.34 14.63 12.05
N ASP A 98 5.13 14.20 12.41
CA ASP A 98 4.49 13.03 11.81
C ASP A 98 4.17 13.26 10.33
N ASP A 99 3.68 14.46 9.99
CA ASP A 99 3.39 14.85 8.61
C ASP A 99 4.66 14.91 7.76
N GLN A 100 5.74 15.46 8.32
CA GLN A 100 7.04 15.51 7.66
C GLN A 100 7.58 14.11 7.38
N GLN A 101 7.45 13.21 8.35
CA GLN A 101 7.90 11.83 8.21
C GLN A 101 7.09 11.09 7.15
N LEU A 102 5.78 11.24 7.16
CA LEU A 102 4.88 10.65 6.16
C LEU A 102 5.19 11.16 4.74
N LEU A 103 5.40 12.47 4.57
CA LEU A 103 5.76 13.04 3.26
C LEU A 103 7.11 12.50 2.76
N LYS A 104 8.12 12.42 3.63
CA LYS A 104 9.44 11.85 3.29
C LYS A 104 9.31 10.38 2.89
N GLU A 105 8.52 9.61 3.63
CA GLU A 105 8.26 8.21 3.32
C GLU A 105 7.63 8.04 1.93
N ILE A 106 6.55 8.79 1.64
CA ILE A 106 5.85 8.69 0.35
C ILE A 106 6.77 9.10 -0.82
N HIS A 107 7.48 10.22 -0.68
CA HIS A 107 8.37 10.69 -1.73
C HIS A 107 9.54 9.72 -1.98
N SER A 108 10.17 9.20 -0.93
CA SER A 108 11.25 8.20 -1.07
C SER A 108 10.74 6.91 -1.71
N TYR A 109 9.53 6.49 -1.36
CA TYR A 109 8.91 5.31 -1.95
C TYR A 109 8.63 5.49 -3.43
N LEU A 110 8.03 6.63 -3.81
CA LEU A 110 7.76 6.95 -5.22
C LEU A 110 9.04 7.12 -6.05
N GLU A 111 10.10 7.67 -5.47
CA GLU A 111 11.40 7.80 -6.12
C GLU A 111 12.03 6.42 -6.41
N ALA A 112 11.91 5.50 -5.47
CA ALA A 112 12.52 4.16 -5.60
C ALA A 112 11.69 3.21 -6.49
N HIS A 113 10.36 3.28 -6.45
CA HIS A 113 9.47 2.28 -7.03
C HIS A 113 8.48 2.83 -8.06
N GLY A 114 8.32 4.16 -8.17
CA GLY A 114 7.22 4.77 -8.91
C GLY A 114 5.87 4.48 -8.25
N ASP A 115 4.81 4.50 -9.05
CA ASP A 115 3.45 4.14 -8.60
C ASP A 115 3.41 2.64 -8.28
N ALA A 116 3.31 2.30 -7.00
CA ALA A 116 3.38 0.91 -6.56
C ALA A 116 2.57 0.63 -5.29
N VAL A 117 2.33 -0.65 -5.04
CA VAL A 117 1.65 -1.13 -3.83
C VAL A 117 2.53 -0.91 -2.61
N LYS A 118 2.06 -0.11 -1.66
CA LYS A 118 2.72 0.09 -0.36
C LYS A 118 2.51 -1.10 0.57
N GLY A 119 1.33 -1.69 0.52
CA GLY A 119 0.96 -2.81 1.37
C GLY A 119 -0.49 -3.22 1.20
N ASN A 120 -0.86 -4.27 1.88
CA ASN A 120 -2.21 -4.80 1.89
C ASN A 120 -2.67 -5.05 3.33
N LYS A 121 -3.96 -4.88 3.57
CA LYS A 121 -4.59 -5.26 4.83
C LYS A 121 -5.38 -6.55 4.62
N ILE A 122 -5.18 -7.48 5.53
CA ILE A 122 -5.85 -8.79 5.52
C ILE A 122 -6.83 -8.83 6.68
N LEU A 123 -8.04 -9.31 6.42
CA LEU A 123 -9.03 -9.59 7.45
C LEU A 123 -8.73 -10.96 8.06
N SER A 124 -8.47 -10.98 9.37
CA SER A 124 -8.33 -12.20 10.16
C SER A 124 -9.39 -12.28 11.24
N ASP A 125 -9.76 -13.48 11.66
CA ASP A 125 -10.61 -13.65 12.85
C ASP A 125 -9.83 -13.23 14.10
N SER A 126 -10.35 -12.23 14.81
CA SER A 126 -9.70 -11.59 15.97
C SER A 126 -9.71 -12.45 17.25
N ARG A 127 -9.56 -13.78 17.12
CA ARG A 127 -9.42 -14.69 18.26
C ARG A 127 -8.02 -15.15 18.58
N SER A 128 -7.01 -14.75 17.81
CA SER A 128 -5.61 -15.00 18.16
C SER A 128 -4.94 -13.69 18.50
N SER A 129 -4.66 -13.49 19.77
CA SER A 129 -3.88 -12.39 20.33
C SER A 129 -2.50 -12.34 19.65
N GLN A 130 -2.28 -11.40 18.76
CA GLN A 130 -0.92 -11.04 18.36
C GLN A 130 -0.46 -9.87 19.21
N PRO A 131 0.62 -10.01 19.98
CA PRO A 131 1.24 -8.89 20.66
C PRO A 131 2.09 -8.11 19.65
N GLY A 132 1.71 -6.87 19.34
CA GLY A 132 2.66 -5.92 18.79
C GLY A 132 2.36 -5.16 17.52
N LEU A 133 1.11 -5.06 17.04
CA LEU A 133 0.76 -4.06 16.03
C LEU A 133 -0.39 -3.23 16.54
N ARG A 134 -0.07 -2.05 17.05
CA ARG A 134 -1.07 -1.06 17.46
C ARG A 134 -1.89 -0.67 16.24
N ALA A 135 -3.17 -1.02 16.25
CA ALA A 135 -4.16 -0.43 15.38
C ALA A 135 -4.30 1.04 15.79
N ASP A 136 -3.81 1.94 14.97
CA ASP A 136 -4.12 3.35 15.11
C ASP A 136 -5.55 3.57 14.62
N THR A 137 -6.48 3.45 15.55
CA THR A 137 -7.88 3.80 15.36
C THR A 137 -8.04 5.24 15.76
N SER A 138 -7.90 6.15 14.81
CA SER A 138 -8.38 7.53 14.96
C SER A 138 -8.90 8.05 13.63
N CYS A 139 -10.12 7.68 13.31
CA CYS A 139 -11.01 8.49 12.49
C CYS A 139 -12.02 9.15 13.43
N ARG A 140 -11.77 10.40 13.77
CA ARG A 140 -12.78 11.39 14.15
C ARG A 140 -12.69 12.57 13.24
#